data_a9954ea28b945bbeb40cc3d2feddf6dd
#
_entry.id   a9954ea28b945bbeb40cc3d2feddf6dd
#
_cell.length_a   1.000
_cell.length_b   1.000
_cell.length_c   1.000
_cell.angle_alpha   90.00
_cell.angle_beta   90.00
_cell.angle_gamma   90.00
#
_symmetry.space_group_name_H-M   'P 1'
#
loop_
_entity.id
_entity.type
_entity.pdbx_description
1 polymer ?
#
loop_
_entity_poly.entity_id
_entity_poly.type
_entity_poly.pdbx_seq_one_letter_code
_entity_poly.pdbx_strand_id
1 'polypeptide(L)'
;SNGIGKSTFVYHLINYIFSLDELNKYNFEDNIISKNNYSYNLILKDSHPNFFSILKDEKKETGQISKIREMINFTNKSSFNNQHKIILIDNVENLNVYSINALLKLIEDPNNKIYFFIIHNSRKKILETFSSRCIKFNFFLNNNNNIEIINKLVNDNFYLNLNIDFKNFYNTPGDILSLYNFFKQNDIDNSISIDELLKLIINKYLLKNNLYIQGNLPYLIELFFYKKISHYSPKQKIYLLYKYFLSKMSDYNKY
;
A
#
# COMPACT_ATOMS: atom_id res chain seq x y z
N SER A 1 -0.31 7.90 -3.59
CA SER A 1 0.75 7.41 -2.70
C SER A 1 0.32 6.14 -1.98
N ASN A 2 1.27 5.28 -1.59
CA ASN A 2 1.00 4.15 -0.70
C ASN A 2 0.77 4.66 0.72
N GLY A 3 0.12 3.85 1.57
CA GLY A 3 -0.01 4.17 3.00
C GLY A 3 -1.08 5.22 3.39
N ILE A 4 -1.89 5.72 2.45
CA ILE A 4 -2.96 6.68 2.73
C ILE A 4 -4.31 6.04 3.09
N GLY A 5 -4.38 4.71 3.27
CA GLY A 5 -5.59 4.00 3.63
C GLY A 5 -6.50 3.56 2.48
N LYS A 6 -6.03 3.55 1.21
CA LYS A 6 -6.86 3.11 0.07
C LYS A 6 -7.41 1.69 0.23
N SER A 7 -6.55 0.73 0.56
CA SER A 7 -6.95 -0.66 0.78
C SER A 7 -7.92 -0.76 1.95
N THR A 8 -7.65 -0.07 3.06
CA THR A 8 -8.55 -0.01 4.22
C THR A 8 -9.94 0.47 3.81
N PHE A 9 -10.03 1.59 3.07
CA PHE A 9 -11.30 2.11 2.58
C PHE A 9 -12.04 1.09 1.70
N VAL A 10 -11.34 0.44 0.77
CA VAL A 10 -11.96 -0.55 -0.12
C VAL A 10 -12.46 -1.76 0.66
N TYR A 11 -11.71 -2.26 1.66
CA TYR A 11 -12.18 -3.34 2.53
C TYR A 11 -13.42 -2.96 3.34
N HIS A 12 -13.49 -1.72 3.85
CA HIS A 12 -14.68 -1.22 4.52
C HIS A 12 -15.89 -1.17 3.57
N LEU A 13 -15.69 -0.68 2.34
CA LEU A 13 -16.74 -0.63 1.32
C LEU A 13 -17.22 -2.04 0.92
N ILE A 14 -16.31 -2.99 0.72
CA ILE A 14 -16.65 -4.39 0.42
C ILE A 14 -17.44 -5.00 1.56
N ASN A 15 -17.01 -4.79 2.80
CA ASN A 15 -17.72 -5.29 3.96
C ASN A 15 -19.13 -4.67 4.10
N TYR A 16 -19.24 -3.37 3.83
CA TYR A 16 -20.54 -2.70 3.76
C TYR A 16 -21.47 -3.40 2.75
N ILE A 17 -21.00 -3.62 1.51
CA ILE A 17 -21.81 -4.24 0.45
C ILE A 17 -22.28 -5.64 0.84
N PHE A 18 -21.38 -6.49 1.36
CA PHE A 18 -21.75 -7.86 1.72
C PHE A 18 -22.58 -7.95 2.98
N SER A 19 -22.47 -6.99 3.91
CA SER A 19 -23.20 -7.02 5.18
C SER A 19 -24.62 -6.49 5.11
N LEU A 20 -25.08 -5.98 3.97
CA LEU A 20 -26.41 -5.34 3.85
C LEU A 20 -27.55 -6.26 4.32
N ASP A 21 -27.46 -7.55 4.04
CA ASP A 21 -28.46 -8.56 4.38
C ASP A 21 -28.09 -9.40 5.63
N GLU A 22 -27.02 -9.02 6.35
CA GLU A 22 -26.54 -9.73 7.52
C GLU A 22 -27.07 -9.14 8.83
N LEU A 23 -27.12 -9.96 9.90
CA LEU A 23 -27.52 -9.51 11.24
C LEU A 23 -26.54 -8.49 11.82
N ASN A 24 -25.24 -8.75 11.66
CA ASN A 24 -24.17 -7.85 12.13
C ASN A 24 -23.69 -6.96 10.98
N LYS A 25 -24.48 -5.96 10.62
CA LYS A 25 -24.17 -5.04 9.52
C LYS A 25 -22.97 -4.16 9.83
N TYR A 26 -22.41 -3.59 8.78
CA TYR A 26 -21.41 -2.54 8.88
C TYR A 26 -21.99 -1.31 9.61
N ASN A 27 -21.28 -0.82 10.63
CA ASN A 27 -21.68 0.39 11.33
C ASN A 27 -21.12 1.62 10.59
N PHE A 28 -22.01 2.40 10.01
CA PHE A 28 -21.69 3.60 9.25
C PHE A 28 -21.31 4.79 10.15
N GLU A 29 -21.92 4.89 11.34
CA GLU A 29 -21.70 6.01 12.25
C GLU A 29 -20.27 6.00 12.78
N ASP A 30 -19.80 4.83 13.20
CA ASP A 30 -18.47 4.64 13.76
C ASP A 30 -17.42 4.19 12.73
N ASN A 31 -17.82 3.89 11.50
CA ASN A 31 -16.99 3.28 10.47
C ASN A 31 -16.31 1.97 10.93
N ILE A 32 -17.06 1.13 11.65
CA ILE A 32 -16.54 -0.10 12.25
C ILE A 32 -17.10 -1.33 11.54
N ILE A 33 -16.21 -2.27 11.25
CA ILE A 33 -16.54 -3.62 10.83
C ILE A 33 -16.75 -4.48 12.09
N SER A 34 -17.95 -5.03 12.27
CA SER A 34 -18.21 -5.95 13.39
C SER A 34 -17.35 -7.22 13.26
N LYS A 35 -16.65 -7.59 14.34
CA LYS A 35 -15.88 -8.84 14.38
C LYS A 35 -16.77 -10.10 14.23
N ASN A 36 -18.06 -9.96 14.53
CA ASN A 36 -19.06 -11.03 14.40
C ASN A 36 -19.74 -11.04 13.02
N ASN A 37 -19.33 -10.15 12.10
CA ASN A 37 -19.85 -10.14 10.75
C ASN A 37 -19.38 -11.40 9.99
N TYR A 38 -20.34 -12.09 9.35
CA TYR A 38 -20.05 -13.37 8.69
C TYR A 38 -19.16 -13.21 7.46
N SER A 39 -19.52 -12.30 6.56
CA SER A 39 -18.73 -12.03 5.35
C SER A 39 -17.32 -11.54 5.68
N TYR A 40 -17.17 -10.69 6.69
CA TYR A 40 -15.85 -10.23 7.13
C TYR A 40 -14.95 -11.41 7.56
N ASN A 41 -15.49 -12.34 8.35
CA ASN A 41 -14.73 -13.50 8.79
C ASN A 41 -14.36 -14.44 7.62
N LEU A 42 -15.23 -14.57 6.61
CA LEU A 42 -14.92 -15.34 5.41
C LEU A 42 -13.87 -14.66 4.54
N ILE A 43 -13.91 -13.32 4.41
CA ILE A 43 -12.91 -12.54 3.68
C ILE A 43 -11.53 -12.69 4.33
N LEU A 44 -11.45 -12.59 5.67
CA LEU A 44 -10.19 -12.78 6.40
C LEU A 44 -9.57 -14.16 6.21
N LYS A 45 -10.40 -15.18 5.94
CA LYS A 45 -9.96 -16.57 5.71
C LYS A 45 -9.80 -16.92 4.23
N ASP A 46 -9.85 -15.94 3.33
CA ASP A 46 -9.84 -16.12 1.87
C ASP A 46 -10.86 -17.18 1.37
N SER A 47 -12.01 -17.28 2.03
CA SER A 47 -13.03 -18.32 1.77
C SER A 47 -14.40 -17.77 1.37
N HIS A 48 -14.54 -16.46 1.17
CA HIS A 48 -15.81 -15.85 0.79
C HIS A 48 -16.22 -16.22 -0.65
N PRO A 49 -17.40 -16.83 -0.89
CA PRO A 49 -17.77 -17.40 -2.20
C PRO A 49 -17.92 -16.34 -3.31
N ASN A 50 -18.25 -15.10 -2.96
CA ASN A 50 -18.44 -14.00 -3.90
C ASN A 50 -17.29 -12.97 -3.88
N PHE A 51 -16.18 -13.25 -3.19
CA PHE A 51 -15.03 -12.35 -3.11
C PHE A 51 -13.76 -13.02 -3.62
N PHE A 52 -12.99 -12.31 -4.42
CA PHE A 52 -11.67 -12.73 -4.89
C PHE A 52 -10.70 -11.56 -4.78
N SER A 53 -9.49 -11.82 -4.27
CA SER A 53 -8.47 -10.78 -4.15
C SER A 53 -7.15 -11.19 -4.78
N ILE A 54 -6.51 -10.21 -5.44
CA ILE A 54 -5.10 -10.28 -5.87
C ILE A 54 -4.37 -9.23 -5.05
N LEU A 55 -3.54 -9.70 -4.10
CA LEU A 55 -2.86 -8.84 -3.14
C LEU A 55 -1.44 -8.51 -3.59
N LYS A 56 -0.86 -7.48 -2.95
CA LYS A 56 0.44 -6.88 -3.23
C LYS A 56 1.63 -7.86 -3.22
N ASP A 57 1.55 -8.93 -2.44
CA ASP A 57 2.73 -9.75 -2.09
C ASP A 57 3.07 -10.85 -3.10
N GLU A 58 2.33 -10.97 -4.19
CA GLU A 58 2.60 -11.95 -5.24
C GLU A 58 3.72 -11.46 -6.18
N LYS A 59 4.96 -11.52 -5.66
CA LYS A 59 6.15 -11.00 -6.35
C LYS A 59 6.66 -11.87 -7.50
N LYS A 60 6.26 -13.13 -7.60
CA LYS A 60 6.73 -14.04 -8.66
C LYS A 60 5.80 -13.96 -9.87
N GLU A 61 6.35 -13.73 -11.06
CA GLU A 61 5.58 -13.67 -12.31
C GLU A 61 4.70 -14.91 -12.54
N THR A 62 5.20 -16.09 -12.20
CA THR A 62 4.44 -17.35 -12.27
C THR A 62 3.23 -17.35 -11.33
N GLY A 63 3.34 -16.77 -10.13
CA GLY A 63 2.24 -16.62 -9.18
C GLY A 63 1.17 -15.65 -9.69
N GLN A 64 1.55 -14.56 -10.35
CA GLN A 64 0.59 -13.63 -10.93
C GLN A 64 -0.26 -14.26 -12.03
N ILE A 65 0.35 -15.04 -12.92
CA ILE A 65 -0.38 -15.70 -14.01
C ILE A 65 -1.36 -16.74 -13.47
N SER A 66 -0.98 -17.53 -12.46
CA SER A 66 -1.90 -18.51 -11.84
C SER A 66 -3.08 -17.81 -11.18
N LYS A 67 -2.86 -16.73 -10.45
CA LYS A 67 -3.94 -15.95 -9.81
C LYS A 67 -4.89 -15.30 -10.83
N ILE A 68 -4.38 -14.80 -11.94
CA ILE A 68 -5.25 -14.31 -13.02
C ILE A 68 -6.11 -15.43 -13.60
N ARG A 69 -5.57 -16.64 -13.78
CA ARG A 69 -6.36 -17.80 -14.22
C ARG A 69 -7.44 -18.19 -13.20
N GLU A 70 -7.10 -18.22 -11.92
CA GLU A 70 -8.06 -18.45 -10.83
C GLU A 70 -9.16 -17.38 -10.84
N MET A 71 -8.81 -16.11 -11.02
CA MET A 71 -9.75 -15.00 -11.15
C MET A 71 -10.72 -15.21 -12.36
N ILE A 72 -10.19 -15.60 -13.53
CA ILE A 72 -11.01 -15.91 -14.71
C ILE A 72 -11.98 -17.07 -14.39
N ASN A 73 -11.49 -18.12 -13.75
CA ASN A 73 -12.35 -19.24 -13.33
C ASN A 73 -13.41 -18.79 -12.30
N PHE A 74 -13.05 -17.88 -11.41
CA PHE A 74 -13.99 -17.29 -10.46
C PHE A 74 -15.07 -16.45 -11.17
N THR A 75 -14.72 -15.66 -12.18
CA THR A 75 -15.71 -14.86 -12.94
C THR A 75 -16.72 -15.73 -13.67
N ASN A 76 -16.32 -16.90 -14.18
CA ASN A 76 -17.15 -17.82 -14.93
C ASN A 76 -18.13 -18.64 -14.07
N LYS A 77 -17.91 -18.73 -12.75
CA LYS A 77 -18.84 -19.42 -11.84
C LYS A 77 -20.05 -18.53 -11.56
N SER A 78 -21.21 -19.13 -11.27
CA SER A 78 -22.38 -18.40 -10.78
C SER A 78 -22.08 -17.75 -9.41
N SER A 79 -22.78 -16.66 -9.10
CA SER A 79 -22.69 -16.03 -7.77
C SER A 79 -23.45 -16.86 -6.73
N PHE A 80 -22.93 -16.88 -5.51
CA PHE A 80 -23.63 -17.48 -4.38
C PHE A 80 -24.80 -16.57 -3.95
N ASN A 81 -25.95 -17.14 -3.66
CA ASN A 81 -27.18 -16.42 -3.24
C ASN A 81 -27.57 -15.25 -4.17
N ASN A 82 -27.24 -15.34 -5.43
CA ASN A 82 -27.57 -14.30 -6.42
C ASN A 82 -26.98 -12.89 -6.11
N GLN A 83 -26.07 -12.80 -5.15
CA GLN A 83 -25.39 -11.56 -4.74
C GLN A 83 -24.33 -11.15 -5.79
N HIS A 84 -23.87 -9.93 -5.69
CA HIS A 84 -22.77 -9.42 -6.51
C HIS A 84 -21.45 -10.11 -6.14
N LYS A 85 -20.64 -10.38 -7.16
CA LYS A 85 -19.24 -10.78 -6.98
C LYS A 85 -18.36 -9.55 -6.95
N ILE A 86 -17.37 -9.57 -6.10
CA ILE A 86 -16.38 -8.49 -5.96
C ILE A 86 -14.99 -9.05 -6.18
N ILE A 87 -14.25 -8.40 -7.06
CA ILE A 87 -12.83 -8.68 -7.32
C ILE A 87 -12.02 -7.47 -6.89
N LEU A 88 -11.11 -7.67 -5.95
CA LEU A 88 -10.17 -6.66 -5.48
C LEU A 88 -8.79 -6.91 -6.08
N ILE A 89 -8.22 -5.90 -6.72
CA ILE A 89 -6.84 -5.92 -7.22
C ILE A 89 -6.07 -4.81 -6.53
N ASP A 90 -5.15 -5.18 -5.63
CA ASP A 90 -4.31 -4.21 -4.93
C ASP A 90 -2.98 -4.03 -5.67
N ASN A 91 -2.62 -2.77 -5.94
CA ASN A 91 -1.44 -2.37 -6.69
C ASN A 91 -1.37 -2.96 -8.12
N VAL A 92 -2.40 -2.70 -8.92
CA VAL A 92 -2.50 -3.14 -10.32
C VAL A 92 -1.27 -2.82 -11.17
N GLU A 93 -0.53 -1.77 -10.83
CA GLU A 93 0.73 -1.37 -11.46
C GLU A 93 1.88 -2.36 -11.29
N ASN A 94 1.73 -3.36 -10.45
CA ASN A 94 2.73 -4.43 -10.26
C ASN A 94 2.43 -5.67 -11.11
N LEU A 95 1.28 -5.70 -11.79
CA LEU A 95 0.95 -6.79 -12.70
C LEU A 95 1.78 -6.70 -13.97
N ASN A 96 2.19 -7.86 -14.49
CA ASN A 96 2.87 -7.93 -15.77
C ASN A 96 1.90 -7.67 -16.94
N VAL A 97 2.44 -7.41 -18.13
CA VAL A 97 1.67 -7.04 -19.33
C VAL A 97 0.64 -8.12 -19.70
N TYR A 98 0.97 -9.41 -19.55
CA TYR A 98 0.05 -10.51 -19.85
C TYR A 98 -1.14 -10.52 -18.90
N SER A 99 -0.90 -10.31 -17.62
CA SER A 99 -1.94 -10.20 -16.58
C SER A 99 -2.86 -9.01 -16.83
N ILE A 100 -2.30 -7.86 -17.19
CA ILE A 100 -3.07 -6.65 -17.52
C ILE A 100 -3.94 -6.89 -18.76
N ASN A 101 -3.41 -7.51 -19.81
CA ASN A 101 -4.19 -7.79 -21.03
C ASN A 101 -5.33 -8.80 -20.78
N ALA A 102 -5.11 -9.80 -19.93
CA ALA A 102 -6.17 -10.71 -19.53
C ALA A 102 -7.27 -10.02 -18.71
N LEU A 103 -6.86 -9.11 -17.81
CA LEU A 103 -7.78 -8.30 -17.00
C LEU A 103 -8.60 -7.33 -17.86
N LEU A 104 -7.97 -6.71 -18.87
CA LEU A 104 -8.67 -5.83 -19.82
C LEU A 104 -9.85 -6.51 -20.48
N LYS A 105 -9.70 -7.75 -20.95
CA LYS A 105 -10.80 -8.53 -21.57
C LYS A 105 -11.97 -8.74 -20.63
N LEU A 106 -11.71 -8.93 -19.33
CA LEU A 106 -12.78 -9.12 -18.34
C LEU A 106 -13.47 -7.80 -17.96
N ILE A 107 -12.75 -6.69 -18.04
CA ILE A 107 -13.31 -5.35 -17.73
C ILE A 107 -14.10 -4.80 -18.93
N GLU A 108 -13.73 -5.18 -20.16
CA GLU A 108 -14.44 -4.75 -21.38
C GLU A 108 -15.86 -5.31 -21.46
N ASP A 109 -16.04 -6.56 -21.07
CA ASP A 109 -17.35 -7.24 -21.08
C ASP A 109 -17.61 -7.95 -19.74
N PRO A 110 -17.82 -7.18 -18.66
CA PRO A 110 -18.05 -7.75 -17.36
C PRO A 110 -19.41 -8.43 -17.28
N ASN A 111 -19.46 -9.60 -16.69
CA ASN A 111 -20.72 -10.23 -16.35
C ASN A 111 -21.52 -9.27 -15.42
N ASN A 112 -22.81 -9.09 -15.64
CA ASN A 112 -23.66 -8.05 -15.03
C ASN A 112 -23.68 -7.99 -13.48
N LYS A 113 -23.06 -8.94 -12.82
CA LYS A 113 -23.02 -9.03 -11.35
C LYS A 113 -21.61 -8.97 -10.76
N ILE A 114 -20.62 -8.51 -11.53
CA ILE A 114 -19.23 -8.46 -11.09
C ILE A 114 -18.77 -7.01 -10.97
N TYR A 115 -18.24 -6.65 -9.80
CA TYR A 115 -17.57 -5.38 -9.56
C TYR A 115 -16.07 -5.57 -9.39
N PHE A 116 -15.28 -4.76 -10.09
CA PHE A 116 -13.85 -4.71 -9.96
C PHE A 116 -13.46 -3.48 -9.12
N PHE A 117 -12.83 -3.71 -7.97
CA PHE A 117 -12.18 -2.66 -7.19
C PHE A 117 -10.68 -2.72 -7.45
N ILE A 118 -10.13 -1.64 -8.00
CA ILE A 118 -8.75 -1.60 -8.47
C ILE A 118 -8.02 -0.49 -7.73
N ILE A 119 -7.01 -0.87 -6.95
CA ILE A 119 -6.19 0.07 -6.22
C ILE A 119 -4.93 0.34 -7.02
N HIS A 120 -4.66 1.61 -7.24
CA HIS A 120 -3.52 2.09 -8.00
C HIS A 120 -2.70 3.12 -7.23
N ASN A 121 -1.38 3.07 -7.41
CA ASN A 121 -0.47 4.10 -6.92
C ASN A 121 -0.20 5.12 -8.03
N SER A 122 -0.67 6.35 -7.87
CA SER A 122 -0.54 7.42 -8.87
C SER A 122 0.90 7.79 -9.24
N ARG A 123 1.89 7.36 -8.45
CA ARG A 123 3.33 7.56 -8.80
C ARG A 123 3.78 6.65 -9.95
N LYS A 124 3.05 5.59 -10.26
CA LYS A 124 3.34 4.67 -11.36
C LYS A 124 2.33 4.85 -12.48
N LYS A 125 2.78 4.76 -13.73
CA LYS A 125 1.88 4.84 -14.88
C LYS A 125 1.13 3.53 -15.06
N ILE A 126 -0.15 3.62 -15.41
CA ILE A 126 -0.98 2.51 -15.91
C ILE A 126 -1.23 2.74 -17.40
N LEU A 127 -1.47 1.67 -18.14
CA LEU A 127 -1.88 1.75 -19.55
C LEU A 127 -3.16 2.59 -19.67
N GLU A 128 -3.18 3.53 -20.62
CA GLU A 128 -4.33 4.40 -20.87
C GLU A 128 -5.58 3.60 -21.24
N THR A 129 -5.41 2.52 -22.00
CA THR A 129 -6.47 1.58 -22.36
C THR A 129 -7.17 0.96 -21.16
N PHE A 130 -6.42 0.69 -20.07
CA PHE A 130 -6.98 0.21 -18.82
C PHE A 130 -7.71 1.32 -18.07
N SER A 131 -7.06 2.44 -17.99
CA SER A 131 -7.52 3.61 -17.27
C SER A 131 -8.83 4.20 -17.83
N SER A 132 -9.07 4.10 -19.15
CA SER A 132 -10.27 4.61 -19.83
C SER A 132 -11.54 3.78 -19.55
N ARG A 133 -11.39 2.54 -19.06
CA ARG A 133 -12.48 1.61 -18.75
C ARG A 133 -12.87 1.61 -17.27
N CYS A 134 -12.21 2.45 -16.46
CA CYS A 134 -12.44 2.51 -15.02
C CYS A 134 -12.96 3.88 -14.59
N ILE A 135 -13.88 3.90 -13.65
CA ILE A 135 -14.25 5.12 -12.93
C ILE A 135 -13.16 5.39 -11.89
N LYS A 136 -12.58 6.60 -11.92
CA LYS A 136 -11.44 6.97 -11.06
C LYS A 136 -11.90 7.79 -9.88
N PHE A 137 -11.52 7.34 -8.69
CA PHE A 137 -11.65 8.09 -7.46
C PHE A 137 -10.26 8.45 -6.92
N ASN A 138 -10.01 9.73 -6.73
CA ASN A 138 -8.73 10.21 -6.21
C ASN A 138 -8.82 10.37 -4.69
N PHE A 139 -7.89 9.77 -3.97
CA PHE A 139 -7.77 9.90 -2.52
C PHE A 139 -6.65 10.88 -2.18
N PHE A 140 -7.00 11.89 -1.40
CA PHE A 140 -6.07 12.89 -0.89
C PHE A 140 -6.21 12.98 0.63
N LEU A 141 -5.08 13.05 1.32
CA LEU A 141 -5.03 13.42 2.73
C LEU A 141 -4.42 14.81 2.82
N ASN A 142 -5.12 15.74 3.44
CA ASN A 142 -4.53 17.01 3.85
C ASN A 142 -3.62 16.78 5.08
N ASN A 143 -2.74 17.74 5.37
CA ASN A 143 -1.77 17.59 6.45
C ASN A 143 -2.43 17.40 7.82
N ASN A 144 -3.54 18.08 8.10
CA ASN A 144 -4.23 17.99 9.39
C ASN A 144 -4.82 16.60 9.60
N ASN A 145 -5.56 16.09 8.61
CA ASN A 145 -6.13 14.74 8.65
C ASN A 145 -5.03 13.67 8.74
N ASN A 146 -3.91 13.90 8.04
CA ASN A 146 -2.75 13.00 8.07
C ASN A 146 -2.19 12.87 9.50
N ILE A 147 -1.96 13.99 10.17
CA ILE A 147 -1.45 14.03 11.56
C ILE A 147 -2.46 13.40 12.53
N GLU A 148 -3.75 13.69 12.36
CA GLU A 148 -4.80 13.10 13.20
C GLU A 148 -4.85 11.58 13.09
N ILE A 149 -4.78 11.05 11.86
CA ILE A 149 -4.73 9.60 11.62
C ILE A 149 -3.47 8.99 12.21
N ILE A 150 -2.31 9.63 12.03
CA ILE A 150 -1.05 9.16 12.61
C ILE A 150 -1.18 9.08 14.13
N ASN A 151 -1.67 10.12 14.80
CA ASN A 151 -1.83 10.12 16.26
C ASN A 151 -2.82 9.06 16.77
N LYS A 152 -3.83 8.69 15.97
CA LYS A 152 -4.74 7.58 16.29
C LYS A 152 -4.11 6.20 16.10
N LEU A 153 -3.19 6.06 15.14
CA LEU A 153 -2.53 4.78 14.84
C LEU A 153 -1.37 4.48 15.79
N VAL A 154 -0.73 5.53 16.31
CA VAL A 154 0.49 5.44 17.13
C VAL A 154 0.18 5.99 18.52
N ASN A 155 -0.07 5.09 19.51
CA ASN A 155 -0.63 5.44 20.81
C ASN A 155 0.32 6.15 21.79
N ASP A 156 1.63 6.33 21.50
CA ASP A 156 2.66 6.66 22.51
C ASP A 156 3.30 8.04 22.30
N ASN A 157 2.59 9.05 21.83
CA ASN A 157 3.19 10.35 21.49
C ASN A 157 4.42 10.23 20.56
N PHE A 158 4.54 9.11 19.86
CA PHE A 158 5.67 8.81 18.98
C PHE A 158 5.92 9.94 17.99
N TYR A 159 4.86 10.38 17.31
CA TYR A 159 4.98 11.43 16.31
C TYR A 159 5.41 12.77 16.93
N LEU A 160 5.00 13.06 18.16
CA LEU A 160 5.43 14.28 18.87
C LEU A 160 6.93 14.26 19.17
N ASN A 161 7.45 13.11 19.58
CA ASN A 161 8.85 12.92 19.95
C ASN A 161 9.76 12.56 18.76
N LEU A 162 9.16 12.30 17.58
CA LEU A 162 9.90 11.97 16.38
C LEU A 162 10.81 13.13 15.97
N ASN A 163 12.04 12.82 15.55
CA ASN A 163 12.99 13.81 15.07
C ASN A 163 12.45 14.61 13.89
N ILE A 164 12.79 15.90 13.84
CA ILE A 164 12.32 16.85 12.82
C ILE A 164 12.72 16.44 11.39
N ASP A 165 13.80 15.68 11.23
CA ASP A 165 14.25 15.16 9.94
C ASP A 165 13.16 14.34 9.26
N PHE A 166 12.38 13.58 10.03
CA PHE A 166 11.26 12.77 9.52
C PHE A 166 9.97 13.57 9.36
N LYS A 167 9.75 14.62 10.17
CA LYS A 167 8.54 15.46 10.11
C LYS A 167 8.52 16.43 8.94
N ASN A 168 9.69 16.94 8.56
CA ASN A 168 9.81 17.94 7.48
C ASN A 168 9.62 17.36 6.08
N PHE A 169 9.44 16.07 5.96
CA PHE A 169 9.15 15.38 4.71
C PHE A 169 7.71 14.88 4.72
N TYR A 170 7.04 14.92 3.56
CA TYR A 170 5.68 14.39 3.48
C TYR A 170 5.69 12.87 3.68
N ASN A 171 5.08 12.45 4.77
CA ASN A 171 4.89 11.04 5.11
C ASN A 171 3.41 10.69 5.10
N THR A 172 3.08 9.51 4.59
CA THR A 172 1.74 8.96 4.76
C THR A 172 1.58 8.32 6.14
N PRO A 173 0.35 8.13 6.65
CA PRO A 173 0.14 7.42 7.91
C PRO A 173 0.77 6.02 7.92
N GLY A 174 0.74 5.32 6.80
CA GLY A 174 1.37 4.01 6.65
C GLY A 174 2.90 4.05 6.72
N ASP A 175 3.53 5.11 6.18
CA ASP A 175 4.99 5.28 6.27
C ASP A 175 5.42 5.48 7.73
N ILE A 176 4.69 6.36 8.48
CA ILE A 176 4.97 6.61 9.91
C ILE A 176 4.68 5.38 10.76
N LEU A 177 3.60 4.65 10.50
CA LEU A 177 3.31 3.40 11.22
C LEU A 177 4.40 2.35 10.99
N SER A 178 4.90 2.24 9.76
CA SER A 178 6.00 1.33 9.43
C SER A 178 7.30 1.74 10.14
N LEU A 179 7.59 3.04 10.20
CA LEU A 179 8.73 3.59 10.92
C LEU A 179 8.62 3.33 12.43
N TYR A 180 7.44 3.55 13.02
CA TYR A 180 7.15 3.26 14.42
C TYR A 180 7.41 1.80 14.77
N ASN A 181 6.86 0.87 13.98
CA ASN A 181 7.05 -0.55 14.20
C ASN A 181 8.53 -0.94 14.10
N PHE A 182 9.26 -0.36 13.14
CA PHE A 182 10.70 -0.58 13.00
C PHE A 182 11.49 -0.07 14.21
N PHE A 183 11.19 1.12 14.71
CA PHE A 183 11.86 1.70 15.89
C PHE A 183 11.58 0.83 17.12
N LYS A 184 10.33 0.45 17.33
CA LYS A 184 9.91 -0.39 18.46
C LYS A 184 10.56 -1.78 18.44
N GLN A 185 10.66 -2.42 17.26
CA GLN A 185 11.28 -3.74 17.14
C GLN A 185 12.79 -3.76 17.36
N ASN A 186 13.45 -2.63 17.18
CA ASN A 186 14.92 -2.53 17.27
C ASN A 186 15.40 -1.68 18.45
N ASP A 187 14.49 -1.27 19.36
CA ASP A 187 14.76 -0.41 20.53
C ASP A 187 15.51 0.87 20.13
N ILE A 188 14.99 1.56 19.08
CA ILE A 188 15.57 2.80 18.56
C ILE A 188 14.85 3.98 19.19
N ASP A 189 15.63 4.98 19.66
CA ASP A 189 15.09 6.21 20.21
C ASP A 189 14.39 7.04 19.12
N ASN A 190 13.21 7.58 19.44
CA ASN A 190 12.41 8.38 18.52
C ASN A 190 13.08 9.72 18.13
N SER A 191 13.98 10.23 18.97
CA SER A 191 14.71 11.48 18.74
C SER A 191 15.91 11.32 17.80
N ILE A 192 16.25 10.09 17.38
CA ILE A 192 17.40 9.81 16.51
C ILE A 192 17.34 10.61 15.21
N SER A 193 18.45 11.19 14.80
CA SER A 193 18.56 11.88 13.51
C SER A 193 18.68 10.88 12.35
N ILE A 194 18.37 11.31 11.12
CA ILE A 194 18.51 10.44 9.93
C ILE A 194 19.97 10.01 9.71
N ASP A 195 20.94 10.88 10.03
CA ASP A 195 22.38 10.58 9.93
C ASP A 195 22.78 9.44 10.88
N GLU A 196 22.33 9.49 12.11
CA GLU A 196 22.59 8.47 13.15
C GLU A 196 21.86 7.17 12.83
N LEU A 197 20.61 7.26 12.36
CA LEU A 197 19.83 6.09 11.94
C LEU A 197 20.53 5.33 10.81
N LEU A 198 21.00 6.01 9.78
CA LEU A 198 21.73 5.38 8.68
C LEU A 198 23.05 4.72 9.16
N LYS A 199 23.80 5.38 10.05
CA LYS A 199 24.98 4.78 10.68
C LYS A 199 24.64 3.52 11.48
N LEU A 200 23.56 3.56 12.25
CA LEU A 200 23.08 2.42 13.03
C LEU A 200 22.69 1.25 12.11
N ILE A 201 21.97 1.52 11.02
CA ILE A 201 21.58 0.52 10.03
C ILE A 201 22.82 -0.17 9.43
N ILE A 202 23.84 0.59 9.06
CA ILE A 202 25.08 0.09 8.49
C ILE A 202 25.84 -0.76 9.53
N ASN A 203 26.03 -0.22 10.73
CA ASN A 203 26.83 -0.86 11.79
C ASN A 203 26.20 -2.16 12.31
N LYS A 204 24.88 -2.23 12.44
CA LYS A 204 24.17 -3.42 12.90
C LYS A 204 23.87 -4.42 11.78
N TYR A 205 24.37 -4.21 10.57
CA TYR A 205 24.07 -5.06 9.39
C TYR A 205 22.57 -5.34 9.18
N LEU A 206 21.71 -4.38 9.55
CA LEU A 206 20.25 -4.52 9.45
C LEU A 206 19.76 -4.58 8.00
N LEU A 207 20.61 -4.20 7.02
CA LEU A 207 20.29 -4.20 5.59
C LEU A 207 19.90 -5.59 5.07
N LYS A 208 20.53 -6.66 5.57
CA LYS A 208 20.31 -8.02 5.06
C LYS A 208 19.10 -8.71 5.67
N ASN A 209 18.73 -8.38 6.89
CA ASN A 209 17.79 -9.17 7.68
C ASN A 209 16.50 -8.43 8.06
N ASN A 210 16.33 -7.17 7.64
CA ASN A 210 15.16 -6.38 8.01
C ASN A 210 14.34 -5.97 6.78
N LEU A 211 13.12 -6.53 6.66
CA LEU A 211 12.20 -6.26 5.54
C LEU A 211 11.80 -4.79 5.43
N TYR A 212 11.68 -4.08 6.59
CA TYR A 212 11.37 -2.66 6.57
C TYR A 212 12.47 -1.87 5.86
N ILE A 213 13.73 -2.13 6.20
CA ILE A 213 14.87 -1.42 5.61
C ILE A 213 15.00 -1.75 4.12
N GLN A 214 14.89 -3.02 3.75
CA GLN A 214 14.95 -3.41 2.33
C GLN A 214 13.90 -2.69 1.48
N GLY A 215 12.68 -2.53 2.01
CA GLY A 215 11.60 -1.83 1.32
C GLY A 215 11.69 -0.29 1.35
N ASN A 216 12.28 0.28 2.39
CA ASN A 216 12.27 1.73 2.66
C ASN A 216 13.65 2.41 2.56
N LEU A 217 14.71 1.67 2.20
CA LEU A 217 16.04 2.24 2.05
C LEU A 217 16.08 3.44 1.06
N PRO A 218 15.41 3.40 -0.10
CA PRO A 218 15.34 4.55 -1.00
C PRO A 218 14.77 5.79 -0.30
N TYR A 219 13.69 5.61 0.44
CA TYR A 219 13.05 6.68 1.20
C TYR A 219 13.97 7.28 2.28
N LEU A 220 14.68 6.44 3.06
CA LEU A 220 15.63 6.92 4.07
C LEU A 220 16.80 7.71 3.45
N ILE A 221 17.27 7.26 2.29
CA ILE A 221 18.30 7.96 1.51
C ILE A 221 17.78 9.31 0.97
N GLU A 222 16.53 9.36 0.48
CA GLU A 222 15.90 10.62 0.07
C GLU A 222 15.84 11.63 1.22
N LEU A 223 15.41 11.20 2.41
CA LEU A 223 15.39 12.04 3.60
C LEU A 223 16.77 12.60 3.95
N PHE A 224 17.79 11.75 3.91
CA PHE A 224 19.17 12.16 4.16
C PHE A 224 19.65 13.23 3.18
N PHE A 225 19.45 13.01 1.87
CA PHE A 225 19.84 13.97 0.86
C PHE A 225 19.01 15.27 0.93
N TYR A 226 17.71 15.18 1.22
CA TYR A 226 16.86 16.34 1.44
C TYR A 226 17.39 17.21 2.57
N LYS A 227 17.75 16.63 3.71
CA LYS A 227 18.39 17.33 4.84
C LYS A 227 19.71 17.98 4.41
N LYS A 228 20.57 17.26 3.69
CA LYS A 228 21.86 17.80 3.24
C LYS A 228 21.71 18.95 2.23
N ILE A 229 20.77 18.86 1.29
CA ILE A 229 20.50 19.92 0.32
C ILE A 229 19.94 21.18 0.99
N SER A 230 19.14 21.05 2.05
CA SER A 230 18.58 22.18 2.78
C SER A 230 19.63 22.94 3.61
N HIS A 231 20.66 22.25 4.10
CA HIS A 231 21.61 22.78 5.06
C HIS A 231 23.00 23.10 4.50
N TYR A 232 23.39 22.58 3.33
CA TYR A 232 24.76 22.71 2.81
C TYR A 232 24.83 23.35 1.41
N SER A 233 25.90 24.11 1.19
CA SER A 233 26.34 24.60 -0.13
C SER A 233 27.70 23.97 -0.47
N PRO A 234 27.98 23.60 -1.71
CA PRO A 234 27.19 23.81 -2.93
C PRO A 234 26.15 22.68 -3.17
N LYS A 235 24.91 23.05 -3.33
CA LYS A 235 23.76 22.13 -3.58
C LYS A 235 23.97 21.21 -4.79
N GLN A 236 24.71 21.68 -5.79
CA GLN A 236 24.98 20.97 -7.04
C GLN A 236 25.76 19.65 -6.84
N LYS A 237 26.79 19.64 -5.97
CA LYS A 237 27.56 18.43 -5.68
C LYS A 237 26.72 17.36 -4.97
N ILE A 238 25.89 17.80 -4.02
CA ILE A 238 25.01 16.90 -3.26
C ILE A 238 23.95 16.29 -4.20
N TYR A 239 23.41 17.09 -5.13
CA TYR A 239 22.44 16.61 -6.11
C TYR A 239 23.04 15.59 -7.10
N LEU A 240 24.30 15.78 -7.50
CA LEU A 240 25.02 14.81 -8.34
C LEU A 240 25.27 13.49 -7.60
N LEU A 241 25.66 13.55 -6.32
CA LEU A 241 25.79 12.37 -5.47
C LEU A 241 24.46 11.64 -5.31
N TYR A 242 23.37 12.37 -5.07
CA TYR A 242 22.04 11.80 -4.99
C TYR A 242 21.64 11.06 -6.28
N LYS A 243 21.82 11.67 -7.45
CA LYS A 243 21.60 11.03 -8.76
C LYS A 243 22.43 9.76 -8.93
N TYR A 244 23.70 9.81 -8.56
CA TYR A 244 24.59 8.65 -8.61
C TYR A 244 24.08 7.51 -7.73
N PHE A 245 23.66 7.82 -6.50
CA PHE A 245 23.07 6.83 -5.58
C PHE A 245 21.80 6.21 -6.16
N LEU A 246 20.88 7.00 -6.69
CA LEU A 246 19.64 6.50 -7.30
C LEU A 246 19.94 5.57 -8.49
N SER A 247 20.90 5.89 -9.34
CA SER A 247 21.28 5.03 -10.45
C SER A 247 21.82 3.68 -9.97
N LYS A 248 22.67 3.68 -8.95
CA LYS A 248 23.23 2.45 -8.36
C LYS A 248 22.16 1.59 -7.68
N MET A 249 21.21 2.20 -6.98
CA MET A 249 20.08 1.47 -6.39
C MET A 249 19.16 0.86 -7.46
N SER A 250 18.91 1.56 -8.55
CA SER A 250 18.15 1.03 -9.67
C SER A 250 18.82 -0.22 -10.29
N ASP A 251 20.15 -0.23 -10.36
CA ASP A 251 20.91 -1.39 -10.84
C ASP A 251 20.86 -2.56 -9.84
N TYR A 252 20.92 -2.27 -8.54
CA TYR A 252 20.84 -3.29 -7.48
C TYR A 252 19.47 -3.99 -7.40
N ASN A 253 18.38 -3.28 -7.71
CA ASN A 253 17.03 -3.83 -7.73
C ASN A 253 16.71 -4.67 -8.99
N LYS A 254 17.62 -4.76 -9.95
CA LYS A 254 17.48 -5.60 -11.16
C LYS A 254 18.00 -7.04 -10.97
N TYR A 255 18.74 -7.28 -9.89
CA TYR A 255 19.26 -8.58 -9.47
C TYR A 255 18.53 -9.06 -8.19
#